data_a7e903dce3160730a942f0e70f2ea547
#
_entry.id   a7e903dce3160730a942f0e70f2ea547
#
_cell.length_a   1.000
_cell.length_b   1.000
_cell.length_c   1.000
_cell.angle_alpha   90.00
_cell.angle_beta   90.00
_cell.angle_gamma   90.00
#
_symmetry.space_group_name_H-M   'P 1'
#
loop_
_entity.id
_entity.type
_entity.pdbx_description
1 polymer ?
#
loop_
_entity_poly.entity_id
_entity_poly.type
_entity_poly.pdbx_seq_one_letter_code
_entity_poly.pdbx_strand_id
1 'polypeptide(L)'
;PGIIEGASEGAGLGHDFLRHVDRCRLLVHVVDVSGSEGRDPVEDFDAINAELKQYSPDLAERPQIVAANKVDILPPDSDNLERLRSHVEALGYTLLEISAAAHQGTRELVKKTAEMLSVLPPVTVYEPEYVPKAPVIDASAPLDIHREDDGTWIVEGPWLRQVMGNVNFADYESRMWFDKVLRDNGFFQKLEEMGIQDGDIVSLYDFEFEYQR
;
A
#
# COMPACT_ATOMS: atom_id res chain seq x y z
N PRO A 1 -11.63 -2.05 -5.14
CA PRO A 1 -12.11 -1.98 -3.78
C PRO A 1 -13.18 -0.90 -3.69
N GLY A 2 -14.24 -1.12 -2.89
CA GLY A 2 -15.26 -0.12 -2.66
C GLY A 2 -14.85 0.86 -1.58
N ILE A 3 -15.16 2.13 -1.77
CA ILE A 3 -15.15 3.11 -0.69
C ILE A 3 -16.50 2.94 0.04
N ILE A 4 -16.45 2.84 1.36
CA ILE A 4 -17.65 2.76 2.21
C ILE A 4 -17.82 4.08 2.95
N GLU A 5 -19.06 4.38 3.32
CA GLU A 5 -19.39 5.54 4.16
C GLU A 5 -18.55 5.51 5.46
N GLY A 6 -17.94 6.65 5.82
CA GLY A 6 -17.04 6.76 6.96
C GLY A 6 -15.57 6.33 6.68
N ALA A 7 -15.22 6.08 5.43
CA ALA A 7 -13.87 5.71 5.04
C ALA A 7 -12.82 6.77 5.43
N SER A 8 -13.18 8.03 5.35
CA SER A 8 -12.34 9.18 5.74
C SER A 8 -12.13 9.29 7.26
N GLU A 9 -13.05 8.74 8.06
CA GLU A 9 -12.98 8.71 9.53
C GLU A 9 -12.26 7.47 10.08
N GLY A 10 -11.69 6.64 9.20
CA GLY A 10 -10.93 5.45 9.58
C GLY A 10 -11.75 4.17 9.72
N ALA A 11 -12.99 4.16 9.23
CA ALA A 11 -13.78 2.93 9.20
C ALA A 11 -13.23 1.93 8.18
N GLY A 12 -12.76 0.79 8.64
CA GLY A 12 -12.28 -0.32 7.83
C GLY A 12 -11.02 -0.03 7.02
N LEU A 13 -10.91 -0.61 5.81
CA LEU A 13 -9.79 -0.44 4.88
C LEU A 13 -9.80 0.92 4.14
N GLY A 14 -10.77 1.80 4.44
CA GLY A 14 -11.03 3.03 3.69
C GLY A 14 -9.84 4.00 3.66
N HIS A 15 -9.22 4.27 4.80
CA HIS A 15 -8.11 5.22 4.89
C HIS A 15 -6.86 4.77 4.12
N ASP A 16 -6.51 3.49 4.21
CA ASP A 16 -5.38 2.94 3.46
C ASP A 16 -5.67 2.90 1.96
N PHE A 17 -6.92 2.63 1.57
CA PHE A 17 -7.35 2.71 0.18
C PHE A 17 -7.28 4.14 -0.37
N LEU A 18 -7.76 5.13 0.37
CA LEU A 18 -7.70 6.55 -0.04
C LEU A 18 -6.25 7.02 -0.24
N ARG A 19 -5.29 6.52 0.54
CA ARG A 19 -3.86 6.78 0.33
C ARG A 19 -3.34 6.25 -1.02
N HIS A 20 -3.87 5.12 -1.51
CA HIS A 20 -3.56 4.63 -2.85
C HIS A 20 -4.22 5.46 -3.94
N VAL A 21 -5.49 5.85 -3.74
CA VAL A 21 -6.24 6.71 -4.66
C VAL A 21 -5.56 8.08 -4.79
N ASP A 22 -4.98 8.60 -3.72
CA ASP A 22 -4.27 9.88 -3.71
C ASP A 22 -3.06 9.92 -4.66
N ARG A 23 -2.53 8.79 -5.06
CA ARG A 23 -1.44 8.68 -6.05
C ARG A 23 -1.94 8.61 -7.50
N CYS A 24 -3.23 8.53 -7.73
CA CYS A 24 -3.80 8.45 -9.08
C CYS A 24 -3.94 9.84 -9.70
N ARG A 25 -3.68 9.98 -10.99
CA ARG A 25 -3.86 11.22 -11.75
C ARG A 25 -5.29 11.41 -12.26
N LEU A 26 -6.01 10.32 -12.40
CA LEU A 26 -7.36 10.23 -12.94
C LEU A 26 -8.11 9.18 -12.13
N LEU A 27 -9.36 9.44 -11.82
CA LEU A 27 -10.25 8.51 -11.14
C LEU A 27 -11.26 7.93 -12.13
N VAL A 28 -11.53 6.64 -12.02
CA VAL A 28 -12.67 6.00 -12.67
C VAL A 28 -13.65 5.61 -11.57
N HIS A 29 -14.74 6.36 -11.46
CA HIS A 29 -15.79 6.15 -10.49
C HIS A 29 -16.84 5.19 -11.07
N VAL A 30 -16.85 3.97 -10.58
CA VAL A 30 -17.79 2.92 -11.04
C VAL A 30 -19.03 2.94 -10.18
N VAL A 31 -20.18 3.20 -10.80
CA VAL A 31 -21.47 3.32 -10.13
C VAL A 31 -22.43 2.24 -10.65
N ASP A 32 -23.10 1.52 -9.76
CA ASP A 32 -24.13 0.55 -10.12
C ASP A 32 -25.45 1.24 -10.45
N VAL A 33 -25.86 1.16 -11.69
CA VAL A 33 -27.13 1.78 -12.16
C VAL A 33 -28.30 0.79 -12.17
N SER A 34 -28.06 -0.48 -11.91
CA SER A 34 -29.12 -1.51 -11.97
C SER A 34 -30.15 -1.37 -10.87
N GLY A 35 -29.80 -0.76 -9.74
CA GLY A 35 -30.64 -0.72 -8.54
C GLY A 35 -30.82 -2.09 -7.86
N SER A 36 -30.04 -3.10 -8.24
CA SER A 36 -30.17 -4.48 -7.75
C SER A 36 -29.95 -4.61 -6.24
N GLU A 37 -29.24 -3.65 -5.63
CA GLU A 37 -28.97 -3.61 -4.19
C GLU A 37 -29.86 -2.60 -3.45
N GLY A 38 -30.86 -2.03 -4.14
CA GLY A 38 -31.80 -1.07 -3.55
C GLY A 38 -31.21 0.31 -3.26
N ARG A 39 -30.04 0.62 -3.83
CA ARG A 39 -29.33 1.90 -3.68
C ARG A 39 -29.66 2.85 -4.85
N ASP A 40 -29.62 4.15 -4.58
CA ASP A 40 -29.79 5.19 -5.62
C ASP A 40 -28.40 5.55 -6.19
N PRO A 41 -28.19 5.46 -7.52
CA PRO A 41 -26.88 5.72 -8.11
C PRO A 41 -26.41 7.18 -8.00
N VAL A 42 -27.32 8.14 -7.90
CA VAL A 42 -26.96 9.55 -7.70
C VAL A 42 -26.49 9.78 -6.27
N GLU A 43 -27.21 9.21 -5.29
CA GLU A 43 -26.81 9.30 -3.89
C GLU A 43 -25.47 8.60 -3.65
N ASP A 44 -25.24 7.42 -4.25
CA ASP A 44 -23.96 6.71 -4.16
C ASP A 44 -22.80 7.52 -4.76
N PHE A 45 -23.03 8.14 -5.92
CA PHE A 45 -22.04 9.00 -6.55
C PHE A 45 -21.67 10.20 -5.65
N ASP A 46 -22.68 10.88 -5.11
CA ASP A 46 -22.46 12.05 -4.26
C ASP A 46 -21.80 11.68 -2.92
N ALA A 47 -22.18 10.55 -2.31
CA ALA A 47 -21.58 10.06 -1.06
C ALA A 47 -20.08 9.80 -1.23
N ILE A 48 -19.67 9.12 -2.31
CA ILE A 48 -18.27 8.86 -2.59
C ILE A 48 -17.48 10.14 -2.85
N ASN A 49 -18.04 11.10 -3.60
CA ASN A 49 -17.37 12.39 -3.81
C ASN A 49 -17.26 13.21 -2.52
N ALA A 50 -18.23 13.10 -1.61
CA ALA A 50 -18.13 13.71 -0.29
C ALA A 50 -17.00 13.09 0.54
N GLU A 51 -16.83 11.77 0.53
CA GLU A 51 -15.71 11.06 1.18
C GLU A 51 -14.35 11.47 0.61
N LEU A 52 -14.22 11.55 -0.72
CA LEU A 52 -13.01 12.02 -1.37
C LEU A 52 -12.65 13.45 -0.93
N LYS A 53 -13.64 14.34 -0.87
CA LYS A 53 -13.47 15.73 -0.46
C LYS A 53 -13.10 15.86 1.01
N GLN A 54 -13.70 15.04 1.88
CA GLN A 54 -13.39 15.02 3.31
C GLN A 54 -11.96 14.53 3.58
N TYR A 55 -11.49 13.55 2.79
CA TYR A 55 -10.13 13.05 2.89
C TYR A 55 -9.10 14.07 2.40
N SER A 56 -9.30 14.64 1.21
CA SER A 56 -8.41 15.64 0.61
C SER A 56 -9.16 16.49 -0.42
N PRO A 57 -9.17 17.83 -0.28
CA PRO A 57 -9.71 18.72 -1.31
C PRO A 57 -9.08 18.50 -2.68
N ASP A 58 -7.76 18.29 -2.75
CA ASP A 58 -7.02 18.05 -3.99
C ASP A 58 -7.47 16.76 -4.68
N LEU A 59 -7.87 15.75 -3.90
CA LEU A 59 -8.39 14.50 -4.43
C LEU A 59 -9.78 14.66 -5.05
N ALA A 60 -10.62 15.50 -4.45
CA ALA A 60 -11.95 15.81 -4.96
C ALA A 60 -11.91 16.60 -6.28
N GLU A 61 -10.86 17.40 -6.51
CA GLU A 61 -10.68 18.19 -7.73
C GLU A 61 -10.04 17.39 -8.90
N ARG A 62 -9.65 16.14 -8.64
CA ARG A 62 -9.04 15.30 -9.68
C ARG A 62 -10.01 14.99 -10.81
N PRO A 63 -9.53 14.92 -12.06
CA PRO A 63 -10.34 14.49 -13.17
C PRO A 63 -10.94 13.12 -12.94
N GLN A 64 -12.24 12.97 -13.25
CA GLN A 64 -12.97 11.72 -13.08
C GLN A 64 -13.68 11.33 -14.38
N ILE A 65 -13.77 10.02 -14.61
CA ILE A 65 -14.71 9.39 -15.56
C ILE A 65 -15.70 8.59 -14.73
N VAL A 66 -16.98 8.81 -14.97
CA VAL A 66 -18.04 8.03 -14.32
C VAL A 66 -18.40 6.84 -15.21
N ALA A 67 -18.25 5.64 -14.72
CA ALA A 67 -18.62 4.40 -15.39
C ALA A 67 -19.92 3.87 -14.80
N ALA A 68 -21.03 4.09 -15.51
CA ALA A 68 -22.34 3.54 -15.16
C ALA A 68 -22.34 2.03 -15.47
N ASN A 69 -22.16 1.23 -14.44
CA ASN A 69 -21.99 -0.22 -14.56
C ASN A 69 -23.31 -0.97 -14.35
N LYS A 70 -23.30 -2.23 -14.81
CA LYS A 70 -24.43 -3.18 -14.77
C LYS A 70 -25.61 -2.76 -15.67
N VAL A 71 -25.31 -2.09 -16.81
CA VAL A 71 -26.36 -1.69 -17.76
C VAL A 71 -27.08 -2.90 -18.39
N ASP A 72 -26.46 -4.06 -18.40
CA ASP A 72 -27.00 -5.33 -18.92
C ASP A 72 -28.18 -5.87 -18.10
N ILE A 73 -28.28 -5.48 -16.84
CA ILE A 73 -29.38 -5.88 -15.95
C ILE A 73 -30.21 -4.68 -15.46
N LEU A 74 -30.04 -3.51 -16.07
CA LEU A 74 -30.86 -2.35 -15.79
C LEU A 74 -32.31 -2.59 -16.23
N PRO A 75 -33.32 -2.43 -15.34
CA PRO A 75 -34.69 -2.59 -15.73
C PRO A 75 -35.09 -1.60 -16.84
N PRO A 76 -35.93 -2.02 -17.83
CA PRO A 76 -36.28 -1.17 -18.96
C PRO A 76 -37.10 0.09 -18.59
N ASP A 77 -37.72 0.08 -17.46
CA ASP A 77 -38.54 1.18 -16.90
C ASP A 77 -37.80 2.03 -15.87
N SER A 78 -36.51 1.71 -15.60
CA SER A 78 -35.66 2.45 -14.67
C SER A 78 -35.14 3.74 -15.31
N ASP A 79 -35.24 4.83 -14.57
CA ASP A 79 -34.66 6.13 -14.93
C ASP A 79 -33.25 6.38 -14.31
N ASN A 80 -32.70 5.40 -13.60
CA ASN A 80 -31.48 5.51 -12.84
C ASN A 80 -30.30 6.00 -13.69
N LEU A 81 -30.14 5.42 -14.88
CA LEU A 81 -29.05 5.80 -15.80
C LEU A 81 -29.17 7.24 -16.28
N GLU A 82 -30.37 7.66 -16.66
CA GLU A 82 -30.62 9.00 -17.17
C GLU A 82 -30.49 10.07 -16.07
N ARG A 83 -30.96 9.75 -14.86
CA ARG A 83 -30.78 10.62 -13.68
C ARG A 83 -29.30 10.79 -13.34
N LEU A 84 -28.54 9.68 -13.27
CA LEU A 84 -27.11 9.74 -13.03
C LEU A 84 -26.39 10.52 -14.14
N ARG A 85 -26.72 10.26 -15.40
CA ARG A 85 -26.14 10.97 -16.56
C ARG A 85 -26.34 12.47 -16.44
N SER A 86 -27.61 12.89 -16.26
CA SER A 86 -27.94 14.31 -16.16
C SER A 86 -27.21 14.98 -14.99
N HIS A 87 -27.10 14.29 -13.86
CA HIS A 87 -26.44 14.80 -12.66
C HIS A 87 -24.94 14.99 -12.88
N VAL A 88 -24.23 13.95 -13.35
CA VAL A 88 -22.77 13.99 -13.49
C VAL A 88 -22.32 14.88 -14.64
N GLU A 89 -23.09 14.96 -15.74
CA GLU A 89 -22.80 15.87 -16.86
C GLU A 89 -23.00 17.35 -16.46
N ALA A 90 -23.98 17.64 -15.62
CA ALA A 90 -24.17 18.98 -15.03
C ALA A 90 -22.97 19.41 -14.15
N LEU A 91 -22.29 18.45 -13.54
CA LEU A 91 -21.05 18.66 -12.78
C LEU A 91 -19.78 18.69 -13.66
N GLY A 92 -19.91 18.47 -14.98
CA GLY A 92 -18.80 18.50 -15.92
C GLY A 92 -18.05 17.18 -16.08
N TYR A 93 -18.54 16.09 -15.53
CA TYR A 93 -17.90 14.77 -15.68
C TYR A 93 -18.37 14.07 -16.97
N THR A 94 -17.52 13.18 -17.49
CA THR A 94 -17.88 12.29 -18.60
C THR A 94 -18.45 10.99 -18.04
N LEU A 95 -19.65 10.59 -18.50
CA LEU A 95 -20.25 9.30 -18.18
C LEU A 95 -20.09 8.33 -19.35
N LEU A 96 -19.70 7.08 -19.05
CA LEU A 96 -19.66 5.96 -19.97
C LEU A 96 -20.49 4.80 -19.42
N GLU A 97 -21.31 4.22 -20.29
CA GLU A 97 -22.12 3.04 -19.96
C GLU A 97 -21.30 1.78 -20.13
N ILE A 98 -21.27 0.94 -19.11
CA ILE A 98 -20.56 -0.33 -19.16
C ILE A 98 -21.36 -1.49 -18.53
N SER A 99 -21.04 -2.68 -18.98
CA SER A 99 -21.24 -3.90 -18.20
C SER A 99 -19.90 -4.60 -18.07
N ALA A 100 -19.33 -4.58 -16.88
CA ALA A 100 -18.08 -5.26 -16.62
C ALA A 100 -18.25 -6.80 -16.79
N ALA A 101 -19.39 -7.34 -16.36
CA ALA A 101 -19.70 -8.77 -16.48
C ALA A 101 -19.87 -9.22 -17.92
N ALA A 102 -20.56 -8.44 -18.76
CA ALA A 102 -20.77 -8.71 -20.18
C ALA A 102 -19.63 -8.22 -21.09
N HIS A 103 -18.59 -7.59 -20.53
CA HIS A 103 -17.50 -6.95 -21.28
C HIS A 103 -17.96 -5.87 -22.28
N GLN A 104 -19.11 -5.25 -22.02
CA GLN A 104 -19.68 -4.20 -22.86
C GLN A 104 -19.18 -2.83 -22.40
N GLY A 105 -18.79 -1.94 -23.34
CA GLY A 105 -18.34 -0.56 -23.06
C GLY A 105 -16.95 -0.45 -22.37
N THR A 106 -16.37 -1.57 -21.93
CA THR A 106 -15.09 -1.59 -21.19
C THR A 106 -13.91 -1.12 -22.05
N ARG A 107 -13.92 -1.42 -23.36
CA ARG A 107 -12.86 -0.98 -24.27
C ARG A 107 -12.90 0.54 -24.48
N GLU A 108 -14.08 1.12 -24.57
CA GLU A 108 -14.32 2.56 -24.68
C GLU A 108 -13.87 3.28 -23.42
N LEU A 109 -14.16 2.71 -22.24
CA LEU A 109 -13.69 3.22 -20.95
C LEU A 109 -12.15 3.27 -20.90
N VAL A 110 -11.48 2.17 -21.26
CA VAL A 110 -10.00 2.09 -21.28
C VAL A 110 -9.42 3.11 -22.26
N LYS A 111 -10.01 3.22 -23.48
CA LYS A 111 -9.58 4.21 -24.49
C LYS A 111 -9.71 5.63 -23.95
N LYS A 112 -10.86 5.98 -23.36
CA LYS A 112 -11.10 7.32 -22.80
C LYS A 112 -10.16 7.63 -21.65
N THR A 113 -9.92 6.64 -20.78
CA THR A 113 -8.94 6.74 -19.68
C THR A 113 -7.53 7.05 -20.22
N ALA A 114 -7.08 6.33 -21.24
CA ALA A 114 -5.77 6.53 -21.86
C ALA A 114 -5.66 7.92 -22.53
N GLU A 115 -6.70 8.35 -23.23
CA GLU A 115 -6.77 9.70 -23.84
C GLU A 115 -6.62 10.78 -22.76
N MET A 116 -7.39 10.71 -21.68
CA MET A 116 -7.31 11.70 -20.60
C MET A 116 -5.95 11.66 -19.90
N LEU A 117 -5.41 10.48 -19.61
CA LEU A 117 -4.09 10.34 -18.98
C LEU A 117 -2.96 10.91 -19.84
N SER A 118 -3.09 10.90 -21.18
CA SER A 118 -2.06 11.41 -22.10
C SER A 118 -1.87 12.92 -22.01
N VAL A 119 -2.91 13.66 -21.60
CA VAL A 119 -2.89 15.13 -21.48
C VAL A 119 -2.70 15.62 -20.06
N LEU A 120 -2.87 14.74 -19.06
CA LEU A 120 -2.67 15.09 -17.66
C LEU A 120 -1.19 15.19 -17.30
N PRO A 121 -0.79 16.14 -16.44
CA PRO A 121 0.57 16.23 -15.95
C PRO A 121 1.01 14.95 -15.24
N PRO A 122 2.31 14.65 -15.15
CA PRO A 122 2.80 13.53 -14.35
C PRO A 122 2.43 13.73 -12.88
N VAL A 123 2.40 12.62 -12.13
CA VAL A 123 2.18 12.68 -10.66
C VAL A 123 3.26 13.57 -10.05
N THR A 124 2.85 14.51 -9.20
CA THR A 124 3.81 15.23 -8.36
C THR A 124 4.41 14.24 -7.37
N VAL A 125 5.66 13.90 -7.59
CA VAL A 125 6.41 13.08 -6.62
C VAL A 125 6.81 14.03 -5.50
N TYR A 126 6.17 13.89 -4.34
CA TYR A 126 6.66 14.55 -3.15
C TYR A 126 7.94 13.85 -2.72
N GLU A 127 9.07 14.53 -2.85
CA GLU A 127 10.28 14.04 -2.19
C GLU A 127 10.03 14.09 -0.67
N PRO A 128 10.29 13.02 0.06
CA PRO A 128 10.10 13.06 1.49
C PRO A 128 11.01 14.14 2.09
N GLU A 129 10.45 15.08 2.83
CA GLU A 129 11.21 16.13 3.55
C GLU A 129 12.27 15.55 4.50
N TYR A 130 12.05 14.34 4.94
CA TYR A 130 12.97 13.59 5.77
C TYR A 130 13.28 12.24 5.11
N VAL A 131 14.49 12.11 4.60
CA VAL A 131 15.09 10.81 4.28
C VAL A 131 15.77 10.35 5.57
N PRO A 132 15.26 9.30 6.26
CA PRO A 132 15.97 8.73 7.39
C PRO A 132 17.37 8.35 6.91
N LYS A 133 18.40 8.99 7.43
CA LYS A 133 19.76 8.53 7.19
C LYS A 133 19.83 7.12 7.74
N ALA A 134 20.24 6.17 6.90
CA ALA A 134 20.55 4.84 7.39
C ALA A 134 21.46 4.98 8.61
N PRO A 135 21.20 4.30 9.73
CA PRO A 135 22.04 4.41 10.91
C PRO A 135 23.47 4.11 10.49
N VAL A 136 24.38 5.02 10.79
CA VAL A 136 25.82 4.77 10.58
C VAL A 136 26.21 3.73 11.60
N ILE A 137 26.37 2.49 11.15
CA ILE A 137 26.80 1.38 11.99
C ILE A 137 28.33 1.45 12.07
N ASP A 138 28.83 1.85 13.21
CA ASP A 138 30.27 1.77 13.49
C ASP A 138 30.64 0.35 13.97
N ALA A 139 30.82 -0.55 13.02
CA ALA A 139 31.21 -1.93 13.30
C ALA A 139 32.70 -2.10 13.68
N SER A 140 33.43 -1.00 13.82
CA SER A 140 34.85 -1.03 14.28
C SER A 140 34.97 -1.36 15.78
N ALA A 141 33.90 -1.09 16.55
CA ALA A 141 33.87 -1.47 17.96
C ALA A 141 33.90 -3.00 18.11
N PRO A 142 34.77 -3.54 18.98
CA PRO A 142 34.93 -4.97 19.14
C PRO A 142 33.62 -5.60 19.67
N LEU A 143 33.33 -6.81 19.17
CA LEU A 143 32.31 -7.68 19.75
C LEU A 143 32.94 -8.45 20.92
N ASP A 144 32.20 -8.59 22.00
CA ASP A 144 32.48 -9.55 23.04
C ASP A 144 31.83 -10.87 22.65
N ILE A 145 32.66 -11.88 22.40
CA ILE A 145 32.20 -13.20 21.95
C ILE A 145 32.81 -14.23 22.89
N HIS A 146 31.94 -14.97 23.55
CA HIS A 146 32.36 -16.08 24.42
C HIS A 146 31.37 -17.25 24.35
N ARG A 147 31.79 -18.41 24.80
CA ARG A 147 30.99 -19.61 24.82
C ARG A 147 30.63 -19.95 26.27
N GLU A 148 29.36 -20.17 26.55
CA GLU A 148 28.89 -20.61 27.85
C GLU A 148 29.10 -22.12 28.08
N ASP A 149 28.94 -22.58 29.32
CA ASP A 149 29.15 -23.98 29.71
C ASP A 149 28.16 -24.94 29.04
N ASP A 150 26.99 -24.44 28.62
CA ASP A 150 25.96 -25.18 27.90
C ASP A 150 26.25 -25.29 26.39
N GLY A 151 27.26 -24.61 25.91
CA GLY A 151 27.70 -24.62 24.53
C GLY A 151 27.18 -23.44 23.68
N THR A 152 26.33 -22.59 24.24
CA THR A 152 25.77 -21.42 23.55
C THR A 152 26.83 -20.33 23.34
N TRP A 153 26.90 -19.77 22.15
CA TRP A 153 27.73 -18.63 21.83
C TRP A 153 27.03 -17.32 22.16
N ILE A 154 27.56 -16.59 23.13
CA ILE A 154 27.04 -15.25 23.48
C ILE A 154 27.84 -14.21 22.71
N VAL A 155 27.12 -13.31 22.05
CA VAL A 155 27.73 -12.20 21.31
C VAL A 155 27.08 -10.89 21.69
N GLU A 156 27.90 -9.98 22.21
CA GLU A 156 27.48 -8.66 22.62
C GLU A 156 28.37 -7.58 21.99
N GLY A 157 27.82 -6.39 21.80
CA GLY A 157 28.59 -5.25 21.33
C GLY A 157 27.73 -4.01 21.05
N PRO A 158 28.33 -2.81 21.16
CA PRO A 158 27.57 -1.56 21.06
C PRO A 158 26.83 -1.42 19.72
N TRP A 159 27.49 -1.75 18.60
CA TRP A 159 26.89 -1.64 17.29
C TRP A 159 25.81 -2.70 17.06
N LEU A 160 26.00 -3.91 17.58
CA LEU A 160 25.03 -5.00 17.48
C LEU A 160 23.74 -4.63 18.21
N ARG A 161 23.85 -4.07 19.42
CA ARG A 161 22.70 -3.58 20.20
C ARG A 161 21.93 -2.48 19.47
N GLN A 162 22.66 -1.57 18.82
CA GLN A 162 22.06 -0.48 18.03
C GLN A 162 21.30 -1.04 16.80
N VAL A 163 21.88 -2.02 16.11
CA VAL A 163 21.23 -2.67 14.96
C VAL A 163 19.97 -3.40 15.41
N MET A 164 20.06 -4.20 16.45
CA MET A 164 18.92 -4.98 16.96
C MET A 164 17.74 -4.09 17.40
N GLY A 165 18.01 -2.93 17.96
CA GLY A 165 16.98 -1.96 18.33
C GLY A 165 16.16 -1.40 17.16
N ASN A 166 16.63 -1.60 15.93
CA ASN A 166 15.94 -1.18 14.70
C ASN A 166 15.30 -2.35 13.93
N VAL A 167 15.38 -3.59 14.45
CA VAL A 167 14.87 -4.78 13.77
C VAL A 167 13.49 -5.15 14.30
N ASN A 168 12.54 -5.30 13.40
CA ASN A 168 11.29 -5.98 13.72
C ASN A 168 11.42 -7.47 13.36
N PHE A 169 11.70 -8.31 14.35
CA PHE A 169 11.88 -9.75 14.15
C PHE A 169 10.60 -10.49 13.71
N ALA A 170 9.43 -9.89 13.79
CA ALA A 170 8.20 -10.44 13.23
C ALA A 170 8.08 -10.23 11.71
N ASP A 171 8.78 -9.23 11.16
CA ASP A 171 8.76 -8.89 9.75
C ASP A 171 9.88 -9.58 8.97
N TYR A 172 9.54 -10.17 7.82
CA TYR A 172 10.50 -10.90 6.99
C TYR A 172 11.57 -10.00 6.38
N GLU A 173 11.20 -8.85 5.84
CA GLU A 173 12.16 -7.92 5.20
C GLU A 173 13.14 -7.36 6.22
N SER A 174 12.66 -7.07 7.43
CA SER A 174 13.49 -6.58 8.54
C SER A 174 14.52 -7.63 8.99
N ARG A 175 14.13 -8.91 9.03
CA ARG A 175 15.08 -10.01 9.32
C ARG A 175 16.13 -10.18 8.23
N MET A 176 15.73 -10.11 6.97
CA MET A 176 16.66 -10.19 5.83
C MET A 176 17.68 -9.05 5.83
N TRP A 177 17.21 -7.84 6.17
CA TRP A 177 18.10 -6.69 6.35
C TRP A 177 19.10 -6.93 7.49
N PHE A 178 18.64 -7.48 8.62
CA PHE A 178 19.48 -7.81 9.77
C PHE A 178 20.57 -8.83 9.40
N ASP A 179 20.20 -9.94 8.78
CA ASP A 179 21.15 -10.96 8.30
C ASP A 179 22.20 -10.35 7.37
N LYS A 180 21.77 -9.51 6.43
CA LYS A 180 22.67 -8.80 5.54
C LYS A 180 23.66 -7.90 6.29
N VAL A 181 23.17 -7.13 7.27
CA VAL A 181 24.04 -6.28 8.10
C VAL A 181 25.08 -7.10 8.86
N LEU A 182 24.70 -8.23 9.42
CA LEU A 182 25.64 -9.12 10.10
C LEU A 182 26.71 -9.65 9.14
N ARG A 183 26.34 -10.10 7.94
CA ARG A 183 27.25 -10.59 6.91
C ARG A 183 28.22 -9.52 6.42
N ASP A 184 27.67 -8.34 6.06
CA ASP A 184 28.46 -7.23 5.51
C ASP A 184 29.50 -6.69 6.51
N ASN A 185 29.26 -6.87 7.81
CA ASN A 185 30.18 -6.46 8.89
C ASN A 185 31.05 -7.60 9.44
N GLY A 186 31.08 -8.74 8.76
CA GLY A 186 32.01 -9.85 9.08
C GLY A 186 31.67 -10.58 10.39
N PHE A 187 30.42 -10.49 10.86
CA PHE A 187 29.96 -11.12 12.10
C PHE A 187 30.17 -12.65 12.06
N PHE A 188 29.66 -13.29 11.02
CA PHE A 188 29.79 -14.75 10.87
C PHE A 188 31.24 -15.19 10.67
N GLN A 189 32.03 -14.40 9.95
CA GLN A 189 33.46 -14.70 9.78
C GLN A 189 34.20 -14.73 11.13
N LYS A 190 33.89 -13.80 12.04
CA LYS A 190 34.49 -13.81 13.40
C LYS A 190 34.09 -15.04 14.20
N LEU A 191 32.85 -15.48 14.11
CA LEU A 191 32.41 -16.72 14.78
C LEU A 191 33.11 -17.95 14.20
N GLU A 192 33.27 -18.01 12.89
CA GLU A 192 34.00 -19.10 12.21
C GLU A 192 35.50 -19.14 12.64
N GLU A 193 36.16 -17.98 12.75
CA GLU A 193 37.50 -17.87 13.25
C GLU A 193 37.66 -18.35 14.70
N MET A 194 36.60 -18.21 15.50
CA MET A 194 36.55 -18.72 16.89
C MET A 194 36.14 -20.18 17.00
N GLY A 195 35.70 -20.79 15.88
CA GLY A 195 35.46 -22.22 15.80
C GLY A 195 34.00 -22.66 15.98
N ILE A 196 33.04 -21.78 15.69
CA ILE A 196 31.62 -22.16 15.66
C ILE A 196 31.39 -23.28 14.65
N GLN A 197 30.47 -24.18 14.98
CA GLN A 197 30.09 -25.30 14.13
C GLN A 197 28.62 -25.21 13.71
N ASP A 198 28.32 -25.89 12.63
CA ASP A 198 26.96 -26.02 12.12
C ASP A 198 26.04 -26.65 13.18
N GLY A 199 24.94 -26.01 13.51
CA GLY A 199 24.02 -26.41 14.57
C GLY A 199 24.30 -25.77 15.94
N ASP A 200 25.41 -25.04 16.13
CA ASP A 200 25.63 -24.31 17.40
C ASP A 200 24.60 -23.17 17.56
N ILE A 201 24.21 -22.94 18.80
CA ILE A 201 23.28 -21.82 19.12
C ILE A 201 24.07 -20.55 19.37
N VAL A 202 23.61 -19.47 18.76
CA VAL A 202 24.13 -18.11 18.95
C VAL A 202 23.06 -17.24 19.61
N SER A 203 23.40 -16.63 20.73
CA SER A 203 22.56 -15.71 21.46
C SER A 203 23.08 -14.28 21.32
N LEU A 204 22.19 -13.40 20.84
CA LEU A 204 22.40 -11.97 20.68
C LEU A 204 21.43 -11.23 21.61
N TYR A 205 21.83 -10.97 22.83
CA TYR A 205 20.93 -10.41 23.87
C TYR A 205 19.67 -11.29 24.06
N ASP A 206 18.50 -10.80 23.58
CA ASP A 206 17.20 -11.49 23.70
C ASP A 206 16.84 -12.31 22.44
N PHE A 207 17.76 -12.45 21.48
CA PHE A 207 17.52 -13.14 20.22
C PHE A 207 18.47 -14.31 20.04
N GLU A 208 17.94 -15.51 19.85
CA GLU A 208 18.70 -16.73 19.63
C GLU A 208 18.43 -17.32 18.25
N PHE A 209 19.47 -17.86 17.63
CA PHE A 209 19.33 -18.59 16.37
C PHE A 209 20.36 -19.72 16.28
N GLU A 210 20.04 -20.73 15.49
CA GLU A 210 20.95 -21.82 15.15
C GLU A 210 21.86 -21.37 13.99
N TYR A 211 23.19 -21.50 14.19
CA TYR A 211 24.14 -21.20 13.13
C TYR A 211 24.06 -22.29 12.05
N GLN A 212 23.90 -21.86 10.79
CA GLN A 212 23.95 -22.70 9.60
C GLN A 212 24.92 -22.06 8.60
N ARG A 213 25.86 -22.85 8.12
CA ARG A 213 26.94 -22.41 7.24
C ARG A 213 26.50 -22.12 5.82
#